data_d1e0f29f6a60754ada24a425409c4c57
#
_entry.id   d1e0f29f6a60754ada24a425409c4c57
#
_cell.length_a   1.000
_cell.length_b   1.000
_cell.length_c   1.000
_cell.angle_alpha   90.00
_cell.angle_beta   90.00
_cell.angle_gamma   90.00
#
_symmetry.space_group_name_H-M   'P 1'
#
loop_
_entity.id
_entity.type
_entity.pdbx_description
1 polymer ?
#
loop_
_entity_poly.entity_id
_entity_poly.type
_entity_poly.pdbx_seq_one_letter_code
_entity_poly.pdbx_strand_id
1 'polypeptide(L)'
;MCSDVRRIAEIVHQHDGILIVDEAHGAHFGMHPYFPEHALTCGADLVINSVHKTLPSLTQTALLHVQGMRVDRERLKRFLGMYQTSSPSYLLMAGIDACVRMLLEHGPELFDTFAK
;
A
#
# COMPACT_ATOMS: atom_id res chain seq x y z
N MET A 1 -12.57 -10.00 7.94
CA MET A 1 -11.56 -10.97 8.45
C MET A 1 -10.30 -10.75 7.64
N CYS A 2 -9.15 -10.48 8.29
CA CYS A 2 -7.86 -10.30 7.62
C CYS A 2 -7.01 -11.57 7.81
N SER A 3 -6.16 -11.88 6.82
CA SER A 3 -5.20 -12.98 6.92
C SER A 3 -4.10 -12.63 7.92
N ASP A 4 -3.51 -13.63 8.56
CA ASP A 4 -2.30 -13.46 9.38
C ASP A 4 -1.07 -13.30 8.47
N VAL A 5 -0.90 -12.08 7.97
CA VAL A 5 0.18 -11.73 7.02
C VAL A 5 1.56 -11.96 7.62
N ARG A 6 1.74 -11.70 8.92
CA ARG A 6 3.01 -11.90 9.63
C ARG A 6 3.43 -13.37 9.61
N ARG A 7 2.49 -14.26 9.94
CA ARG A 7 2.76 -15.70 9.92
C ARG A 7 3.02 -16.23 8.51
N ILE A 8 2.29 -15.70 7.52
CA ILE A 8 2.50 -16.05 6.11
C ILE A 8 3.89 -15.59 5.65
N ALA A 9 4.29 -14.36 5.99
CA ALA A 9 5.62 -13.83 5.66
C ALA A 9 6.75 -14.68 6.24
N GLU A 10 6.65 -15.08 7.52
CA GLU A 10 7.62 -15.98 8.15
C GLU A 10 7.79 -17.29 7.36
N ILE A 11 6.69 -17.93 6.98
CA ILE A 11 6.73 -19.20 6.24
C ILE A 11 7.32 -19.01 4.84
N VAL A 12 6.88 -17.98 4.12
CA VAL A 12 7.36 -17.67 2.77
C VAL A 12 8.87 -17.38 2.78
N HIS A 13 9.34 -16.60 3.75
CA HIS A 13 10.75 -16.25 3.87
C HIS A 13 11.65 -17.43 4.31
N GLN A 14 11.12 -18.40 5.07
CA GLN A 14 11.85 -19.64 5.39
C GLN A 14 12.14 -20.49 4.15
N HIS A 15 11.37 -20.30 3.08
CA HIS A 15 11.55 -20.97 1.79
C HIS A 15 12.12 -20.03 0.70
N ASP A 16 12.82 -18.97 1.09
CA ASP A 16 13.41 -17.97 0.19
C ASP A 16 12.40 -17.35 -0.81
N GLY A 17 11.11 -17.40 -0.48
CA GLY A 17 10.06 -16.83 -1.30
C GLY A 17 9.93 -15.31 -1.15
N ILE A 18 9.13 -14.71 -2.02
CA ILE A 18 8.72 -13.30 -2.00
C ILE A 18 7.22 -13.25 -1.71
N LEU A 19 6.82 -12.48 -0.70
CA LEU A 19 5.41 -12.29 -0.37
C LEU A 19 4.87 -11.01 -1.02
N ILE A 20 3.87 -11.19 -1.88
CA ILE A 20 3.09 -10.11 -2.48
C ILE A 20 1.71 -10.11 -1.83
N VAL A 21 1.29 -8.95 -1.32
CA VAL A 21 -0.03 -8.77 -0.71
C VAL A 21 -0.85 -7.77 -1.52
N ASP A 22 -2.01 -8.23 -2.00
CA ASP A 22 -3.03 -7.34 -2.53
C ASP A 22 -3.84 -6.77 -1.35
N GLU A 23 -3.48 -5.56 -0.96
CA GLU A 23 -4.12 -4.78 0.09
C GLU A 23 -4.91 -3.60 -0.51
N ALA A 24 -5.51 -3.81 -1.70
CA ALA A 24 -6.22 -2.75 -2.42
C ALA A 24 -7.34 -2.10 -1.60
N HIS A 25 -7.99 -2.83 -0.69
CA HIS A 25 -9.02 -2.30 0.22
C HIS A 25 -8.47 -1.92 1.59
N GLY A 26 -7.17 -1.97 1.80
CA GLY A 26 -6.50 -1.70 3.07
C GLY A 26 -5.52 -0.52 3.03
N ALA A 27 -5.69 0.43 2.11
CA ALA A 27 -4.78 1.57 2.00
C ALA A 27 -4.71 2.42 3.30
N HIS A 28 -5.70 2.30 4.19
CA HIS A 28 -5.77 2.96 5.50
C HIS A 28 -5.17 2.11 6.64
N PHE A 29 -4.76 0.87 6.38
CA PHE A 29 -4.21 -0.02 7.42
C PHE A 29 -2.93 0.57 8.03
N GLY A 30 -2.76 0.38 9.33
CA GLY A 30 -1.64 0.94 10.08
C GLY A 30 -1.71 2.44 10.37
N MET A 31 -2.71 3.18 9.86
CA MET A 31 -2.84 4.63 10.07
C MET A 31 -3.51 4.99 11.39
N HIS A 32 -4.17 4.05 12.05
CA HIS A 32 -4.80 4.23 13.35
C HIS A 32 -4.92 2.88 14.08
N PRO A 33 -4.84 2.82 15.43
CA PRO A 33 -4.93 1.57 16.20
C PRO A 33 -6.24 0.78 16.02
N TYR A 34 -7.30 1.41 15.56
CA TYR A 34 -8.57 0.76 15.21
C TYR A 34 -8.47 -0.17 14.01
N PHE A 35 -7.54 0.09 13.08
CA PHE A 35 -7.36 -0.68 11.86
C PHE A 35 -6.31 -1.77 12.04
N PRO A 36 -6.33 -2.83 11.19
CA PRO A 36 -5.26 -3.80 11.14
C PRO A 36 -3.89 -3.16 10.83
N GLU A 37 -2.82 -3.84 11.17
CA GLU A 37 -1.48 -3.45 10.73
C GLU A 37 -1.36 -3.52 9.20
N HIS A 38 -0.59 -2.60 8.63
CA HIS A 38 -0.25 -2.60 7.21
C HIS A 38 0.62 -3.80 6.85
N ALA A 39 0.39 -4.43 5.69
CA ALA A 39 1.08 -5.66 5.30
C ALA A 39 2.62 -5.52 5.24
N LEU A 40 3.16 -4.33 4.92
CA LEU A 40 4.62 -4.10 5.02
C LEU A 40 5.13 -4.25 6.45
N THR A 41 4.43 -3.70 7.43
CA THR A 41 4.79 -3.86 8.86
C THR A 41 4.75 -5.32 9.29
N CYS A 42 3.89 -6.12 8.66
CA CYS A 42 3.78 -7.56 8.87
C CYS A 42 4.82 -8.39 8.11
N GLY A 43 5.69 -7.76 7.30
CA GLY A 43 6.80 -8.44 6.62
C GLY A 43 6.54 -8.76 5.13
N ALA A 44 5.48 -8.26 4.52
CA ALA A 44 5.31 -8.41 3.07
C ALA A 44 6.42 -7.67 2.30
N ASP A 45 6.91 -8.25 1.21
CA ASP A 45 7.96 -7.66 0.36
C ASP A 45 7.39 -6.66 -0.65
N LEU A 46 6.17 -6.94 -1.14
CA LEU A 46 5.42 -6.08 -2.07
C LEU A 46 3.99 -5.94 -1.57
N VAL A 47 3.45 -4.72 -1.62
CA VAL A 47 2.06 -4.45 -1.25
C VAL A 47 1.41 -3.52 -2.27
N ILE A 48 0.21 -3.85 -2.68
CA ILE A 48 -0.58 -3.06 -3.62
C ILE A 48 -1.73 -2.41 -2.86
N ASN A 49 -1.78 -1.07 -2.87
CA ASN A 49 -2.88 -0.31 -2.31
C ASN A 49 -3.62 0.47 -3.40
N SER A 50 -4.94 0.34 -3.46
CA SER A 50 -5.79 1.25 -4.23
C SER A 50 -6.18 2.44 -3.34
N VAL A 51 -5.51 3.57 -3.52
CA VAL A 51 -5.69 4.74 -2.65
C VAL A 51 -7.13 5.26 -2.71
N HIS A 52 -7.73 5.24 -3.91
CA HIS A 52 -9.09 5.73 -4.16
C HIS A 52 -10.20 4.88 -3.54
N LYS A 53 -9.92 3.65 -3.05
CA LYS A 53 -10.99 2.78 -2.51
C LYS A 53 -11.34 3.12 -1.07
N THR A 54 -10.35 3.46 -0.26
CA THR A 54 -10.52 3.64 1.18
C THR A 54 -9.96 4.96 1.70
N LEU A 55 -9.28 5.72 0.88
CA LEU A 55 -8.73 7.03 1.19
C LEU A 55 -9.25 8.09 0.21
N PRO A 56 -9.26 9.37 0.59
CA PRO A 56 -9.81 10.47 -0.22
C PRO A 56 -8.88 10.86 -1.36
N SER A 57 -8.75 10.00 -2.36
CA SER A 57 -7.98 10.25 -3.57
C SER A 57 -8.84 10.07 -4.82
N LEU A 58 -8.38 10.57 -5.95
CA LEU A 58 -9.07 10.43 -7.22
C LEU A 58 -9.13 8.96 -7.65
N THR A 59 -10.21 8.59 -8.34
CA THR A 59 -10.37 7.23 -8.87
C THR A 59 -9.16 6.82 -9.74
N GLN A 60 -8.85 5.53 -9.77
CA GLN A 60 -7.70 4.91 -10.44
C GLN A 60 -6.34 5.18 -9.78
N THR A 61 -6.26 5.93 -8.68
CA THR A 61 -5.00 6.09 -7.96
C THR A 61 -4.64 4.85 -7.17
N ALA A 62 -3.39 4.39 -7.33
CA ALA A 62 -2.86 3.23 -6.64
C ALA A 62 -1.37 3.42 -6.32
N LEU A 63 -0.88 2.70 -5.32
CA LEU A 63 0.52 2.65 -4.93
C LEU A 63 1.00 1.20 -4.91
N LEU A 64 2.22 0.99 -5.36
CA LEU A 64 2.97 -0.24 -5.18
C LEU A 64 4.12 0.03 -4.22
N HIS A 65 4.07 -0.61 -3.07
CA HIS A 65 5.10 -0.52 -2.05
C HIS A 65 6.08 -1.69 -2.19
N VAL A 66 7.36 -1.41 -1.99
CA VAL A 66 8.44 -2.42 -2.04
C VAL A 66 9.36 -2.20 -0.87
N GLN A 67 9.63 -3.27 -0.11
CA GLN A 67 10.62 -3.20 0.98
C GLN A 67 11.65 -4.33 0.92
N GLY A 68 12.71 -4.16 1.72
CA GLY A 68 13.76 -5.16 1.84
C GLY A 68 14.59 -5.36 0.58
N MET A 69 15.33 -6.47 0.54
CA MET A 69 16.29 -6.79 -0.52
C MET A 69 15.91 -8.03 -1.35
N ARG A 70 14.76 -8.68 -1.05
CA ARG A 70 14.33 -9.90 -1.76
C ARG A 70 13.82 -9.61 -3.17
N VAL A 71 13.28 -8.41 -3.37
CA VAL A 71 12.72 -7.99 -4.67
C VAL A 71 13.80 -7.35 -5.52
N ASP A 72 14.02 -7.91 -6.70
CA ASP A 72 14.85 -7.27 -7.74
C ASP A 72 14.11 -6.02 -8.28
N ARG A 73 14.55 -4.85 -7.80
CA ARG A 73 13.91 -3.57 -8.12
C ARG A 73 14.08 -3.17 -9.58
N GLU A 74 15.19 -3.52 -10.22
CA GLU A 74 15.42 -3.20 -11.63
C GLU A 74 14.51 -4.05 -12.52
N ARG A 75 14.35 -5.32 -12.20
CA ARG A 75 13.41 -6.20 -12.88
C ARG A 75 11.98 -5.73 -12.70
N LEU A 76 11.58 -5.38 -11.48
CA LEU A 76 10.26 -4.83 -11.18
C LEU A 76 9.99 -3.56 -12.00
N LYS A 77 10.93 -2.60 -11.99
CA LYS A 77 10.84 -1.36 -12.76
C LYS A 77 10.68 -1.60 -14.26
N ARG A 78 11.40 -2.60 -14.80
CA ARG A 78 11.27 -3.00 -16.19
C ARG A 78 9.85 -3.49 -16.52
N PHE A 79 9.26 -4.33 -15.67
CA PHE A 79 7.89 -4.80 -15.87
C PHE A 79 6.86 -3.68 -15.70
N LEU A 80 7.01 -2.82 -14.71
CA LEU A 80 6.16 -1.63 -14.56
C LEU A 80 6.20 -0.77 -15.82
N GLY A 81 7.39 -0.54 -16.40
CA GLY A 81 7.54 0.22 -17.64
C GLY A 81 6.87 -0.42 -18.87
N MET A 82 6.66 -1.74 -18.85
CA MET A 82 5.95 -2.46 -19.94
C MET A 82 4.43 -2.38 -19.78
N TYR A 83 3.92 -2.41 -18.56
CA TYR A 83 2.49 -2.53 -18.26
C TYR A 83 1.82 -1.22 -17.86
N GLN A 84 2.59 -0.22 -17.45
CA GLN A 84 2.07 1.12 -17.15
C GLN A 84 2.01 1.99 -18.41
N THR A 85 1.18 3.05 -18.33
CA THR A 85 1.18 4.06 -19.39
C THR A 85 2.51 4.79 -19.49
N SER A 86 2.91 5.17 -20.70
CA SER A 86 4.09 6.00 -20.93
C SER A 86 3.90 7.48 -20.54
N SER A 87 2.65 7.91 -20.42
CA SER A 87 2.27 9.28 -20.07
C SER A 87 1.51 9.31 -18.75
N PRO A 88 2.18 9.50 -17.61
CA PRO A 88 1.51 9.55 -16.31
C PRO A 88 0.56 10.76 -16.23
N SER A 89 -0.59 10.54 -15.59
CA SER A 89 -1.53 11.63 -15.31
C SER A 89 -1.04 12.45 -14.13
N TYR A 90 -0.60 13.67 -14.37
CA TYR A 90 -0.21 14.59 -13.30
C TYR A 90 -1.37 14.94 -12.38
N LEU A 91 -2.62 14.93 -12.88
CA LEU A 91 -3.81 15.13 -12.07
C LEU A 91 -3.97 14.01 -11.03
N LEU A 92 -3.79 12.75 -11.43
CA LEU A 92 -3.85 11.61 -10.51
C LEU A 92 -2.69 11.63 -9.51
N MET A 93 -1.49 12.00 -9.94
CA MET A 93 -0.33 12.18 -9.05
C MET A 93 -0.58 13.28 -8.02
N ALA A 94 -1.10 14.43 -8.44
CA ALA A 94 -1.48 15.52 -7.53
C ALA A 94 -2.59 15.08 -6.55
N GLY A 95 -3.53 14.24 -6.99
CA GLY A 95 -4.56 13.66 -6.13
C GLY A 95 -3.99 12.75 -5.03
N ILE A 96 -2.97 11.96 -5.35
CA ILE A 96 -2.25 11.15 -4.34
C ILE A 96 -1.51 12.06 -3.35
N ASP A 97 -0.77 13.06 -3.85
CA ASP A 97 -0.03 14.00 -2.99
C ASP A 97 -0.96 14.76 -2.04
N ALA A 98 -2.07 15.28 -2.56
CA ALA A 98 -3.07 15.98 -1.75
C ALA A 98 -3.69 15.06 -0.68
N CYS A 99 -3.99 13.81 -1.02
CA CYS A 99 -4.48 12.81 -0.09
C CYS A 99 -3.47 12.55 1.04
N VAL A 100 -2.20 12.33 0.71
CA VAL A 100 -1.13 12.08 1.70
C VAL A 100 -0.96 13.28 2.62
N ARG A 101 -0.93 14.51 2.10
CA ARG A 101 -0.83 15.73 2.91
C ARG A 101 -1.99 15.86 3.88
N MET A 102 -3.23 15.68 3.40
CA MET A 102 -4.43 15.73 4.23
C MET A 102 -4.38 14.68 5.37
N LEU A 103 -3.92 13.47 5.08
CA LEU A 103 -3.77 12.42 6.09
C LEU A 103 -2.67 12.73 7.11
N LEU A 104 -1.56 13.36 6.69
CA LEU A 104 -0.50 13.79 7.61
C LEU A 104 -0.97 14.92 8.55
N GLU A 105 -1.80 15.83 8.05
CA GLU A 105 -2.28 16.99 8.80
C GLU A 105 -3.49 16.66 9.68
N HIS A 106 -4.43 15.86 9.18
CA HIS A 106 -5.75 15.64 9.81
C HIS A 106 -6.10 14.17 10.04
N GLY A 107 -5.26 13.23 9.61
CA GLY A 107 -5.56 11.79 9.66
C GLY A 107 -5.95 11.30 11.06
N PRO A 108 -5.19 11.60 12.13
CA PRO A 108 -5.53 11.14 13.47
C PRO A 108 -6.93 11.56 13.90
N GLU A 109 -7.30 12.83 13.72
CA GLU A 109 -8.62 13.36 14.11
C GLU A 109 -9.76 12.74 13.31
N LEU A 110 -9.54 12.52 12.00
CA LEU A 110 -10.52 11.89 11.11
C LEU A 110 -10.76 10.43 11.50
N PHE A 111 -9.70 9.69 11.76
CA PHE A 111 -9.81 8.29 12.16
C PHE A 111 -10.37 8.11 13.57
N ASP A 112 -10.04 9.00 14.51
CA ASP A 112 -10.67 9.03 15.84
C ASP A 112 -12.18 9.23 15.76
N THR A 113 -12.62 10.08 14.83
CA THR A 113 -14.05 10.34 14.61
C THR A 113 -14.75 9.11 14.00
N PHE A 114 -14.08 8.39 13.12
CA PHE A 114 -14.59 7.16 12.51
C PHE A 114 -14.65 6.00 13.51
N ALA A 115 -13.68 5.90 14.42
CA ALA A 115 -13.56 4.80 15.40
C ALA A 115 -14.54 4.89 16.59
N LYS A 116 -15.27 6.00 16.76
CA LYS A 116 -16.32 6.20 17.79
C LYS A 116 -17.63 5.57 17.37
#